data_490468c81154176dd0245986224601fb
#
_entry.id   490468c81154176dd0245986224601fb
#
_cell.length_a   1.000
_cell.length_b   1.000
_cell.length_c   1.000
_cell.angle_alpha   90.00
_cell.angle_beta   90.00
_cell.angle_gamma   90.00
#
_symmetry.space_group_name_H-M   'P 1'
#
loop_
_entity.id
_entity.type
_entity.pdbx_description
1 polymer ?
#
loop_
_entity_poly.entity_id
_entity_poly.type
_entity_poly.pdbx_seq_one_letter_code
_entity_poly.pdbx_strand_id
1 'polypeptide(L)'
;MSAATRFGRNWRPGILALLAGGYLVAMVVTGALPRQRQLIEFEARGLMREPPESVVRVEVTRAGVQSVFLRDGAKGWTLVGGGAITPEAARHVSMAVQFLNTSEPLRYLAQKELVGMTPAAFGLDRPVVTARVHNAQGPLIAVNFGTDNPEGSAQYMSVDGRDGVYLISRFVGSEWSAVAATGSTR
;
A
#
# COMPACT_ATOMS: atom_id res chain seq x y z
N MET A 1 41.39 -69.73 26.63
CA MET A 1 41.69 -68.28 26.54
C MET A 1 40.45 -67.61 26.03
N SER A 2 39.67 -66.98 26.88
CA SER A 2 38.34 -66.47 26.64
C SER A 2 38.41 -65.01 26.14
N ALA A 3 37.85 -64.76 24.96
CA ALA A 3 37.57 -63.43 24.48
C ALA A 3 36.10 -63.07 24.81
N ALA A 4 35.89 -62.47 25.99
CA ALA A 4 34.57 -61.96 26.33
C ALA A 4 34.34 -60.62 25.62
N THR A 5 33.49 -60.65 24.62
CA THR A 5 33.04 -59.48 23.89
C THR A 5 32.24 -58.56 24.83
N ARG A 6 32.78 -57.36 25.11
CA ARG A 6 32.06 -56.28 25.81
C ARG A 6 31.07 -55.61 24.87
N PHE A 7 29.86 -56.18 24.76
CA PHE A 7 28.77 -55.65 23.95
C PHE A 7 27.65 -55.04 24.80
N GLY A 8 27.97 -54.16 25.74
CA GLY A 8 26.99 -53.80 26.74
C GLY A 8 26.88 -52.33 27.17
N ARG A 9 27.57 -51.35 26.54
CA ARG A 9 27.60 -50.03 27.15
C ARG A 9 27.26 -48.83 26.26
N ASN A 10 26.93 -49.05 25.01
CA ASN A 10 26.59 -47.96 24.06
C ASN A 10 25.16 -48.01 23.49
N TRP A 11 24.24 -48.67 24.14
CA TRP A 11 22.88 -48.78 23.64
C TRP A 11 22.05 -47.50 23.91
N ARG A 12 22.35 -46.79 25.00
CA ARG A 12 21.66 -45.56 25.39
C ARG A 12 21.72 -44.45 24.33
N PRO A 13 22.87 -44.13 23.70
CA PRO A 13 22.90 -43.12 22.62
C PRO A 13 22.17 -43.59 21.35
N GLY A 14 22.15 -44.89 21.05
CA GLY A 14 21.39 -45.42 19.90
C GLY A 14 19.89 -45.29 20.08
N ILE A 15 19.37 -45.54 21.30
CA ILE A 15 17.95 -45.35 21.62
C ILE A 15 17.56 -43.87 21.55
N LEU A 16 18.40 -42.97 22.07
CA LEU A 16 18.17 -41.51 21.97
C LEU A 16 18.15 -41.03 20.53
N ALA A 17 19.06 -41.50 19.68
CA ALA A 17 19.08 -41.18 18.24
C ALA A 17 17.81 -41.68 17.53
N LEU A 18 17.32 -42.90 17.82
CA LEU A 18 16.09 -43.42 17.28
C LEU A 18 14.86 -42.62 17.72
N LEU A 19 14.79 -42.22 18.98
CA LEU A 19 13.70 -41.37 19.51
C LEU A 19 13.72 -40.01 18.88
N ALA A 20 14.87 -39.39 18.72
CA ALA A 20 15.02 -38.08 18.05
C ALA A 20 14.63 -38.16 16.56
N GLY A 21 15.07 -39.21 15.86
CA GLY A 21 14.67 -39.46 14.46
C GLY A 21 13.17 -39.70 14.30
N GLY A 22 12.58 -40.52 15.20
CA GLY A 22 11.14 -40.76 15.21
C GLY A 22 10.33 -39.51 15.51
N TYR A 23 10.80 -38.67 16.42
CA TYR A 23 10.18 -37.35 16.70
C TYR A 23 10.23 -36.42 15.49
N LEU A 24 11.37 -36.33 14.78
CA LEU A 24 11.50 -35.52 13.58
C LEU A 24 10.56 -36.04 12.46
N VAL A 25 10.48 -37.35 12.25
CA VAL A 25 9.54 -37.92 11.29
C VAL A 25 8.10 -37.64 11.69
N ALA A 26 7.74 -37.76 12.96
CA ALA A 26 6.42 -37.42 13.45
C ALA A 26 6.10 -35.94 13.22
N MET A 27 7.05 -35.00 13.46
CA MET A 27 6.88 -33.59 13.17
C MET A 27 6.64 -33.31 11.66
N VAL A 28 7.33 -34.01 10.77
CA VAL A 28 7.10 -33.89 9.32
C VAL A 28 5.73 -34.41 8.91
N VAL A 29 5.36 -35.62 9.42
CA VAL A 29 4.09 -36.27 9.05
C VAL A 29 2.88 -35.54 9.66
N THR A 30 2.99 -35.03 10.87
CA THR A 30 1.90 -34.29 11.54
C THR A 30 1.78 -32.83 11.08
N GLY A 31 2.67 -32.37 10.17
CA GLY A 31 2.68 -31.00 9.72
C GLY A 31 3.04 -29.98 10.81
N ALA A 32 3.67 -30.44 11.89
CA ALA A 32 4.14 -29.60 13.00
C ALA A 32 5.41 -28.80 12.65
N LEU A 33 5.95 -28.97 11.44
CA LEU A 33 6.92 -28.01 10.90
C LEU A 33 6.21 -26.66 10.78
N PRO A 34 6.83 -25.57 11.27
CA PRO A 34 6.27 -24.23 11.05
C PRO A 34 6.05 -24.07 9.54
N ARG A 35 4.78 -24.08 9.15
CA ARG A 35 4.42 -23.74 7.77
C ARG A 35 4.87 -22.30 7.63
N GLN A 36 5.95 -22.06 6.88
CA GLN A 36 6.35 -20.74 6.41
C GLN A 36 5.30 -20.18 5.42
N ARG A 37 4.04 -20.22 5.81
CA ARG A 37 2.90 -19.60 5.15
C ARG A 37 2.23 -18.59 6.06
N GLN A 38 3.04 -17.82 6.76
CA GLN A 38 2.67 -16.44 6.92
C GLN A 38 3.43 -15.68 5.81
N LEU A 39 3.06 -15.91 4.56
CA LEU A 39 2.91 -14.80 3.65
C LEU A 39 2.06 -13.81 4.44
N ILE A 40 2.68 -12.74 4.90
CA ILE A 40 1.96 -11.57 5.38
C ILE A 40 1.10 -11.23 4.17
N GLU A 41 -0.16 -11.67 4.23
CA GLU A 41 -1.15 -11.24 3.27
C GLU A 41 -1.22 -9.74 3.53
N PHE A 42 -0.63 -8.96 2.63
CA PHE A 42 -0.68 -7.51 2.70
C PHE A 42 -2.15 -7.15 2.51
N GLU A 43 -2.87 -7.11 3.61
CA GLU A 43 -4.24 -6.63 3.63
C GLU A 43 -4.16 -5.15 3.23
N ALA A 44 -4.76 -4.84 2.07
CA ALA A 44 -4.83 -3.47 1.59
C ALA A 44 -5.61 -2.62 2.62
N ARG A 45 -4.87 -1.89 3.45
CA ARG A 45 -5.44 -1.04 4.52
C ARG A 45 -5.74 0.37 4.04
N GLY A 46 -5.40 0.67 2.80
CA GLY A 46 -5.66 1.95 2.19
C GLY A 46 -7.12 2.18 1.85
N LEU A 47 -7.40 3.33 1.28
CA LEU A 47 -8.76 3.76 0.91
C LEU A 47 -9.23 3.16 -0.42
N MET A 48 -8.31 2.77 -1.30
CA MET A 48 -8.57 2.04 -2.53
C MET A 48 -8.45 0.53 -2.26
N ARG A 49 -9.49 -0.23 -2.56
CA ARG A 49 -9.55 -1.68 -2.32
C ARG A 49 -8.91 -2.49 -3.44
N GLU A 50 -9.01 -1.97 -4.66
CA GLU A 50 -8.51 -2.62 -5.85
C GLU A 50 -6.98 -2.60 -5.88
N PRO A 51 -6.36 -3.66 -6.44
CA PRO A 51 -4.91 -3.74 -6.52
C PRO A 51 -4.36 -2.64 -7.46
N PRO A 52 -3.21 -2.03 -7.13
CA PRO A 52 -2.61 -0.96 -7.91
C PRO A 52 -2.35 -1.31 -9.38
N GLU A 53 -2.17 -2.60 -9.67
CA GLU A 53 -1.92 -3.11 -11.02
C GLU A 53 -3.15 -3.01 -11.92
N SER A 54 -4.35 -2.99 -11.35
CA SER A 54 -5.61 -2.83 -12.09
C SER A 54 -5.84 -1.41 -12.61
N VAL A 55 -5.11 -0.44 -12.08
CA VAL A 55 -5.25 0.98 -12.45
C VAL A 55 -4.66 1.22 -13.83
N VAL A 56 -5.49 1.76 -14.74
CA VAL A 56 -5.09 2.06 -16.13
C VAL A 56 -5.05 3.56 -16.42
N ARG A 57 -5.72 4.39 -15.60
CA ARG A 57 -5.80 5.84 -15.81
C ARG A 57 -5.77 6.58 -14.48
N VAL A 58 -4.99 7.64 -14.43
CA VAL A 58 -4.89 8.56 -13.31
C VAL A 58 -5.06 9.99 -13.83
N GLU A 59 -5.99 10.73 -13.23
CA GLU A 59 -6.20 12.15 -13.51
C GLU A 59 -5.83 12.93 -12.27
N VAL A 60 -5.01 13.94 -12.43
CA VAL A 60 -4.58 14.82 -11.35
C VAL A 60 -4.82 16.26 -11.74
N THR A 61 -5.46 17.01 -10.85
CA THR A 61 -5.72 18.44 -11.02
C THR A 61 -5.03 19.22 -9.92
N ARG A 62 -4.26 20.23 -10.28
CA ARG A 62 -3.62 21.18 -9.37
C ARG A 62 -3.74 22.60 -9.94
N ALA A 63 -4.21 23.54 -9.12
CA ALA A 63 -4.37 24.95 -9.53
C ALA A 63 -5.12 25.11 -10.87
N GLY A 64 -6.14 24.28 -11.12
CA GLY A 64 -6.92 24.30 -12.37
C GLY A 64 -6.28 23.60 -13.57
N VAL A 65 -5.03 23.16 -13.47
CA VAL A 65 -4.35 22.39 -14.53
C VAL A 65 -4.59 20.90 -14.30
N GLN A 66 -5.17 20.24 -15.31
CA GLN A 66 -5.41 18.79 -15.29
C GLN A 66 -4.33 18.07 -16.08
N SER A 67 -3.78 17.02 -15.51
CA SER A 67 -2.88 16.07 -16.14
C SER A 67 -3.48 14.68 -16.12
N VAL A 68 -3.40 13.96 -17.23
CA VAL A 68 -3.96 12.62 -17.36
C VAL A 68 -2.86 11.66 -17.73
N PHE A 69 -2.67 10.63 -16.88
CA PHE A 69 -1.69 9.57 -17.10
C PHE A 69 -2.41 8.29 -17.48
N LEU A 70 -1.90 7.61 -18.50
CA LEU A 70 -2.39 6.31 -18.94
C LEU A 70 -1.30 5.27 -18.72
N ARG A 71 -1.69 4.10 -18.26
CA ARG A 71 -0.78 2.95 -18.14
C ARG A 71 -0.71 2.23 -19.48
N ASP A 72 0.47 2.23 -20.08
CA ASP A 72 0.81 1.38 -21.22
C ASP A 72 1.57 0.18 -20.69
N GLY A 73 1.01 -1.02 -20.79
CA GLY A 73 1.52 -2.23 -20.14
C GLY A 73 3.01 -2.53 -20.36
N ALA A 74 3.55 -2.15 -21.52
CA ALA A 74 4.97 -2.34 -21.85
C ALA A 74 5.87 -1.15 -21.47
N LYS A 75 5.32 0.07 -21.40
CA LYS A 75 6.07 1.33 -21.24
C LYS A 75 5.86 2.02 -19.90
N GLY A 76 5.03 1.45 -19.02
CA GLY A 76 4.66 2.07 -17.76
C GLY A 76 3.64 3.18 -17.94
N TRP A 77 3.90 4.38 -17.39
CA TRP A 77 3.00 5.51 -17.47
C TRP A 77 3.37 6.47 -18.59
N THR A 78 2.35 6.99 -19.28
CA THR A 78 2.47 8.01 -20.32
C THR A 78 1.52 9.17 -20.01
N LEU A 79 1.91 10.40 -20.37
CA LEU A 79 1.09 11.61 -20.19
C LEU A 79 0.28 11.87 -21.47
N VAL A 80 -1.03 12.02 -21.36
CA VAL A 80 -1.91 12.33 -22.49
C VAL A 80 -1.55 13.71 -23.04
N GLY A 81 -1.33 13.78 -24.36
CA GLY A 81 -0.90 15.01 -25.02
C GLY A 81 0.57 15.38 -24.79
N GLY A 82 1.29 14.63 -23.94
CA GLY A 82 2.68 14.89 -23.57
C GLY A 82 3.68 13.84 -24.03
N GLY A 83 3.24 12.64 -24.33
CA GLY A 83 4.11 11.53 -24.67
C GLY A 83 4.76 10.84 -23.46
N ALA A 84 6.00 10.37 -23.65
CA ALA A 84 6.74 9.68 -22.59
C ALA A 84 7.09 10.63 -21.45
N ILE A 85 6.92 10.16 -20.22
CA ILE A 85 7.34 10.85 -19.00
C ILE A 85 8.68 10.28 -18.53
N THR A 86 9.38 11.02 -17.67
CA THR A 86 10.65 10.52 -17.10
C THR A 86 10.40 9.28 -16.23
N PRO A 87 11.39 8.38 -16.08
CA PRO A 87 11.26 7.23 -15.18
C PRO A 87 10.94 7.62 -13.73
N GLU A 88 11.43 8.79 -13.29
CA GLU A 88 11.13 9.32 -11.97
C GLU A 88 9.66 9.73 -11.85
N ALA A 89 9.12 10.44 -12.84
CA ALA A 89 7.71 10.80 -12.88
C ALA A 89 6.80 9.56 -12.91
N ALA A 90 7.15 8.55 -13.71
CA ALA A 90 6.42 7.27 -13.76
C ALA A 90 6.44 6.55 -12.39
N ARG A 91 7.57 6.62 -11.68
CA ARG A 91 7.69 6.09 -10.32
C ARG A 91 6.75 6.82 -9.35
N HIS A 92 6.70 8.15 -9.38
CA HIS A 92 5.78 8.92 -8.55
C HIS A 92 4.32 8.55 -8.79
N VAL A 93 3.89 8.41 -10.05
CA VAL A 93 2.52 7.95 -10.36
C VAL A 93 2.26 6.57 -9.77
N SER A 94 3.19 5.63 -9.94
CA SER A 94 3.04 4.27 -9.40
C SER A 94 2.97 4.26 -7.88
N MET A 95 3.85 5.00 -7.19
CA MET A 95 3.87 5.10 -5.73
C MET A 95 2.63 5.79 -5.19
N ALA A 96 2.16 6.87 -5.82
CA ALA A 96 0.95 7.57 -5.40
C ALA A 96 -0.28 6.66 -5.47
N VAL A 97 -0.43 5.87 -6.54
CA VAL A 97 -1.48 4.85 -6.68
C VAL A 97 -1.33 3.76 -5.62
N GLN A 98 -0.11 3.25 -5.41
CA GLN A 98 0.15 2.22 -4.41
C GLN A 98 -0.23 2.69 -2.99
N PHE A 99 0.06 3.94 -2.64
CA PHE A 99 -0.27 4.47 -1.32
C PHE A 99 -1.77 4.58 -1.07
N LEU A 100 -2.60 4.84 -2.07
CA LEU A 100 -4.05 4.78 -1.90
C LEU A 100 -4.54 3.38 -1.52
N ASN A 101 -3.84 2.34 -1.93
CA ASN A 101 -4.17 0.95 -1.61
C ASN A 101 -3.54 0.49 -0.29
N THR A 102 -2.30 0.89 0.02
CA THR A 102 -1.53 0.32 1.15
C THR A 102 -1.48 1.20 2.39
N SER A 103 -1.61 2.55 2.24
CA SER A 103 -1.47 3.46 3.38
C SER A 103 -2.78 3.62 4.13
N GLU A 104 -2.81 3.12 5.35
CA GLU A 104 -3.92 3.34 6.27
C GLU A 104 -3.96 4.82 6.69
N PRO A 105 -5.15 5.47 6.70
CA PRO A 105 -5.31 6.79 7.27
C PRO A 105 -4.91 6.80 8.74
N LEU A 106 -4.20 7.86 9.16
CA LEU A 106 -3.80 8.06 10.56
C LEU A 106 -5.03 8.27 11.47
N ARG A 107 -6.06 8.93 10.93
CA ARG A 107 -7.33 9.18 11.61
C ARG A 107 -8.45 9.41 10.60
N TYR A 108 -9.65 9.00 10.98
CA TYR A 108 -10.89 9.35 10.32
C TYR A 108 -11.71 10.26 11.24
N LEU A 109 -12.09 11.43 10.75
CA LEU A 109 -12.97 12.39 11.41
C LEU A 109 -14.37 12.16 10.86
N ALA A 110 -15.22 11.54 11.65
CA ALA A 110 -16.61 11.28 11.27
C ALA A 110 -17.42 12.58 11.22
N GLN A 111 -18.52 12.60 10.47
CA GLN A 111 -19.39 13.77 10.32
C GLN A 111 -19.82 14.40 11.67
N LYS A 112 -20.04 13.58 12.70
CA LYS A 112 -20.38 14.04 14.04
C LYS A 112 -19.27 14.85 14.74
N GLU A 113 -18.01 14.60 14.38
CA GLU A 113 -16.83 15.33 14.88
C GLU A 113 -16.61 16.64 14.13
N LEU A 114 -17.23 16.79 12.98
CA LEU A 114 -17.11 17.95 12.08
C LEU A 114 -18.23 18.99 12.29
N VAL A 115 -19.09 18.80 13.29
CA VAL A 115 -20.19 19.72 13.57
C VAL A 115 -19.64 21.13 13.85
N GLY A 116 -20.11 22.11 13.09
CA GLY A 116 -19.64 23.50 13.17
C GLY A 116 -18.35 23.80 12.40
N MET A 117 -17.73 22.81 11.78
CA MET A 117 -16.57 22.97 10.89
C MET A 117 -16.99 23.00 9.42
N THR A 118 -16.31 23.80 8.64
CA THR A 118 -16.52 23.88 7.18
C THR A 118 -15.38 23.17 6.44
N PRO A 119 -15.59 22.73 5.20
CA PRO A 119 -14.50 22.18 4.37
C PRO A 119 -13.28 23.10 4.27
N ALA A 120 -13.49 24.43 4.35
CA ALA A 120 -12.43 25.43 4.34
C ALA A 120 -11.44 25.28 5.53
N ALA A 121 -11.93 24.81 6.69
CA ALA A 121 -11.06 24.58 7.85
C ALA A 121 -9.98 23.52 7.59
N PHE A 122 -10.20 22.66 6.59
CA PHE A 122 -9.31 21.58 6.17
C PHE A 122 -8.66 21.85 4.81
N GLY A 123 -8.94 23.02 4.19
CA GLY A 123 -8.52 23.35 2.83
C GLY A 123 -9.18 22.49 1.75
N LEU A 124 -10.34 21.89 2.04
CA LEU A 124 -11.08 20.98 1.16
C LEU A 124 -12.13 21.70 0.29
N ASP A 125 -12.39 22.97 0.54
CA ASP A 125 -13.16 23.86 -0.35
C ASP A 125 -12.37 24.22 -1.63
N ARG A 126 -11.03 24.28 -1.49
CA ARG A 126 -10.09 24.51 -2.59
C ARG A 126 -8.90 23.54 -2.46
N PRO A 127 -9.09 22.28 -2.83
CA PRO A 127 -8.05 21.27 -2.65
C PRO A 127 -6.74 21.65 -3.35
N VAL A 128 -5.62 21.38 -2.69
CA VAL A 128 -4.27 21.60 -3.25
C VAL A 128 -4.06 20.70 -4.47
N VAL A 129 -4.54 19.45 -4.37
CA VAL A 129 -4.53 18.45 -5.44
C VAL A 129 -5.82 17.65 -5.38
N THR A 130 -6.39 17.37 -6.54
CA THR A 130 -7.46 16.39 -6.71
C THR A 130 -6.95 15.27 -7.58
N ALA A 131 -7.18 14.01 -7.17
CA ALA A 131 -6.80 12.85 -7.95
C ALA A 131 -7.99 11.93 -8.19
N ARG A 132 -8.13 11.43 -9.42
CA ARG A 132 -9.12 10.41 -9.81
C ARG A 132 -8.41 9.23 -10.42
N VAL A 133 -8.75 8.05 -9.94
CA VAL A 133 -8.10 6.80 -10.32
C VAL A 133 -9.14 5.89 -10.94
N HIS A 134 -8.80 5.28 -12.08
CA HIS A 134 -9.70 4.45 -12.87
C HIS A 134 -9.02 3.13 -13.23
N ASN A 135 -9.82 2.07 -13.27
CA ASN A 135 -9.47 0.82 -13.95
C ASN A 135 -10.16 0.73 -15.31
N ALA A 136 -10.06 -0.42 -15.97
CA ALA A 136 -10.69 -0.66 -17.26
C ALA A 136 -12.23 -0.67 -17.21
N GLN A 137 -12.82 -0.88 -16.03
CA GLN A 137 -14.26 -0.93 -15.80
C GLN A 137 -14.86 0.44 -15.45
N GLY A 138 -14.03 1.40 -14.98
CA GLY A 138 -14.51 2.74 -14.64
C GLY A 138 -13.76 3.37 -13.45
N PRO A 139 -14.35 4.39 -12.81
CA PRO A 139 -13.74 5.08 -11.69
C PRO A 139 -13.67 4.17 -10.45
N LEU A 140 -12.49 4.14 -9.80
CA LEU A 140 -12.25 3.41 -8.56
C LEU A 140 -12.39 4.32 -7.34
N ILE A 141 -11.71 5.47 -7.37
CA ILE A 141 -11.70 6.41 -6.26
C ILE A 141 -11.36 7.81 -6.76
N ALA A 142 -11.98 8.81 -6.14
CA ALA A 142 -11.61 10.21 -6.31
C ALA A 142 -11.31 10.80 -4.93
N VAL A 143 -10.15 11.46 -4.81
CA VAL A 143 -9.64 12.01 -3.55
C VAL A 143 -9.26 13.48 -3.73
N ASN A 144 -9.52 14.28 -2.68
CA ASN A 144 -9.18 15.69 -2.63
C ASN A 144 -8.22 15.92 -1.46
N PHE A 145 -7.05 16.45 -1.72
CA PHE A 145 -6.03 16.75 -0.73
C PHE A 145 -6.14 18.22 -0.32
N GLY A 146 -6.41 18.45 0.96
CA GLY A 146 -6.50 19.77 1.56
C GLY A 146 -5.17 20.28 2.09
N THR A 147 -5.22 21.04 3.19
CA THR A 147 -4.03 21.57 3.88
C THR A 147 -3.37 20.54 4.79
N ASP A 148 -2.12 20.81 5.15
CA ASP A 148 -1.44 20.05 6.21
C ASP A 148 -2.10 20.34 7.57
N ASN A 149 -1.96 19.39 8.51
CA ASN A 149 -2.33 19.63 9.90
C ASN A 149 -1.38 20.66 10.56
N PRO A 150 -1.75 21.27 11.70
CA PRO A 150 -0.91 22.27 12.35
C PRO A 150 0.51 21.82 12.69
N GLU A 151 0.70 20.53 12.88
CA GLU A 151 2.00 19.93 13.20
C GLU A 151 2.86 19.66 11.95
N GLY A 152 2.29 19.78 10.74
CA GLY A 152 2.96 19.53 9.47
C GLY A 152 3.33 18.07 9.22
N SER A 153 2.81 17.14 10.01
CA SER A 153 3.12 15.71 9.92
C SER A 153 2.12 14.93 9.07
N ALA A 154 0.91 15.47 8.90
CA ALA A 154 -0.20 14.85 8.21
C ALA A 154 -0.94 15.87 7.34
N GLN A 155 -1.75 15.38 6.42
CA GLN A 155 -2.56 16.19 5.51
C GLN A 155 -4.02 15.77 5.57
N TYR A 156 -4.93 16.72 5.49
CA TYR A 156 -6.36 16.46 5.39
C TYR A 156 -6.73 16.01 3.98
N MET A 157 -7.65 15.06 3.90
CA MET A 157 -8.12 14.49 2.65
C MET A 157 -9.60 14.13 2.74
N SER A 158 -10.36 14.34 1.67
CA SER A 158 -11.70 13.78 1.48
C SER A 158 -11.72 12.81 0.33
N VAL A 159 -12.71 11.91 0.35
CA VAL A 159 -12.99 10.94 -0.73
C VAL A 159 -14.38 11.23 -1.25
N ASP A 160 -14.50 11.42 -2.57
CA ASP A 160 -15.79 11.67 -3.20
C ASP A 160 -16.76 10.50 -2.94
N GLY A 161 -17.99 10.84 -2.55
CA GLY A 161 -19.00 9.84 -2.21
C GLY A 161 -18.82 9.17 -0.85
N ARG A 162 -17.87 9.61 -0.02
CA ARG A 162 -17.73 9.16 1.37
C ARG A 162 -17.79 10.37 2.31
N ASP A 163 -18.53 10.21 3.41
CA ASP A 163 -18.61 11.24 4.43
C ASP A 163 -17.32 11.34 5.25
N GLY A 164 -17.15 12.51 5.90
CA GLY A 164 -16.04 12.75 6.81
C GLY A 164 -14.74 13.21 6.16
N VAL A 165 -13.72 13.37 6.98
CA VAL A 165 -12.38 13.83 6.60
C VAL A 165 -11.37 12.82 7.10
N TYR A 166 -10.43 12.48 6.25
CA TYR A 166 -9.31 11.60 6.58
C TYR A 166 -8.07 12.42 6.88
N LEU A 167 -7.33 12.03 7.88
CA LEU A 167 -5.98 12.51 8.13
C LEU A 167 -5.01 11.44 7.63
N ILE A 168 -4.22 11.78 6.64
CA ILE A 168 -3.26 10.87 6.02
C ILE A 168 -1.83 11.32 6.30
N SER A 169 -0.86 10.42 6.19
CA SER A 169 0.55 10.80 6.25
C SER A 169 0.85 11.84 5.16
N ARG A 170 1.54 12.92 5.54
CA ARG A 170 2.00 13.96 4.60
C ARG A 170 2.76 13.40 3.40
N PHE A 171 3.47 12.29 3.61
CA PHE A 171 4.22 11.61 2.56
C PHE A 171 3.31 11.18 1.39
N VAL A 172 2.09 10.69 1.68
CA VAL A 172 1.12 10.32 0.64
C VAL A 172 0.73 11.54 -0.21
N GLY A 173 0.39 12.66 0.44
CA GLY A 173 0.04 13.89 -0.27
C GLY A 173 1.20 14.51 -1.06
N SER A 174 2.44 14.36 -0.55
CA SER A 174 3.62 14.84 -1.28
C SER A 174 3.87 14.07 -2.58
N GLU A 175 3.60 12.76 -2.63
CA GLU A 175 3.68 11.97 -3.86
C GLU A 175 2.64 12.45 -4.89
N TRP A 176 1.40 12.71 -4.48
CA TRP A 176 0.38 13.27 -5.38
C TRP A 176 0.73 14.67 -5.86
N SER A 177 1.37 15.48 -5.02
CA SER A 177 1.88 16.80 -5.42
C SER A 177 3.01 16.70 -6.45
N ALA A 178 3.90 15.71 -6.33
CA ALA A 178 4.95 15.42 -7.31
C ALA A 178 4.36 14.96 -8.65
N VAL A 179 3.34 14.09 -8.62
CA VAL A 179 2.60 13.68 -9.84
C VAL A 179 1.99 14.90 -10.54
N ALA A 180 1.33 15.79 -9.78
CA ALA A 180 0.72 17.00 -10.32
C ALA A 180 1.76 17.95 -10.94
N ALA A 181 2.95 18.07 -10.34
CA ALA A 181 4.03 18.89 -10.86
C ALA A 181 4.57 18.39 -12.21
N THR A 182 4.58 17.07 -12.43
CA THR A 182 5.02 16.47 -13.71
C THR A 182 4.19 16.94 -14.90
N GLY A 183 2.89 17.14 -14.71
CA GLY A 183 1.99 17.61 -15.76
C GLY A 183 2.05 19.12 -16.01
N SER A 184 2.61 19.89 -15.08
CA SER A 184 2.65 21.37 -15.13
C SER A 184 3.92 21.94 -15.79
N THR A 185 4.86 21.09 -16.18
CA THR A 185 6.18 21.52 -16.72
C THR A 185 6.13 21.74 -18.24
N ARG A 186 5.12 22.48 -18.74
CA ARG A 186 4.99 22.90 -20.14
C ARG A 186 4.65 24.34 -20.27
#